data_7de795eeedb182c18026c460d1982368
#
_entry.id   7de795eeedb182c18026c460d1982368
#
_cell.length_a   1.000
_cell.length_b   1.000
_cell.length_c   1.000
_cell.angle_alpha   90.00
_cell.angle_beta   90.00
_cell.angle_gamma   90.00
#
_symmetry.space_group_name_H-M   'P 1'
#
loop_
_entity.id
_entity.type
_entity.pdbx_description
1 polymer ?
#
loop_
_entity_poly.entity_id
_entity_poly.type
_entity_poly.pdbx_seq_one_letter_code
_entity_poly.pdbx_strand_id
1 'polypeptide(L)'
;MKNPISISYLRNKFLEGIITRLCKYLPASDIGRLFERVQIDFAGEDPRIGAYALEYNNPQALCFLIDAYPTLRRLFNEYPRMSDIRLIDIGPAFGAAGGLLAQMHRSHFLGPKLRVDALDIVADRKNFIEMSYPMISFLHSRIEDISPDKTWDIAYCSNVIEHLDNPQNFLRLLLERIHGYAVLLAPYMEEKPLSLDHKVRINEATFEGFPIISFEKLTTPAWPPTADGVARQQALIVLRGTARSKV
;
A
#
# COMPACT_ATOMS: atom_id res chain seq x y z
N MET A 1 22.03 19.76 -25.32
CA MET A 1 22.67 18.44 -25.16
C MET A 1 21.73 17.53 -24.39
N LYS A 2 21.29 16.40 -24.96
CA LYS A 2 20.45 15.46 -24.26
C LYS A 2 21.32 14.73 -23.22
N ASN A 3 20.97 14.80 -21.93
CA ASN A 3 21.67 14.06 -20.89
C ASN A 3 21.65 12.57 -21.25
N PRO A 4 22.79 11.86 -21.18
CA PRO A 4 22.83 10.43 -21.47
C PRO A 4 21.94 9.69 -20.48
N ILE A 5 21.08 8.81 -21.01
CA ILE A 5 20.21 7.95 -20.22
C ILE A 5 21.11 7.02 -19.38
N SER A 6 21.03 7.10 -18.05
CA SER A 6 21.90 6.29 -17.20
C SER A 6 21.51 4.79 -17.26
N ILE A 7 22.50 3.91 -17.13
CA ILE A 7 22.29 2.44 -17.09
C ILE A 7 21.33 2.06 -15.97
N SER A 8 21.38 2.76 -14.84
CA SER A 8 20.43 2.58 -13.73
C SER A 8 18.98 2.89 -14.14
N TYR A 9 18.76 3.89 -15.00
CA TYR A 9 17.44 4.21 -15.55
C TYR A 9 16.90 3.04 -16.38
N LEU A 10 17.69 2.56 -17.31
CA LEU A 10 17.28 1.45 -18.17
C LEU A 10 17.00 0.19 -17.37
N ARG A 11 17.87 -0.14 -16.39
CA ARG A 11 17.66 -1.26 -15.48
C ARG A 11 16.34 -1.18 -14.73
N ASN A 12 16.02 -0.03 -14.14
CA ASN A 12 14.82 0.14 -13.35
C ASN A 12 13.56 0.15 -14.23
N LYS A 13 13.61 0.74 -15.44
CA LYS A 13 12.51 0.64 -16.42
C LYS A 13 12.31 -0.79 -16.92
N PHE A 14 13.36 -1.56 -17.08
CA PHE A 14 13.29 -2.96 -17.42
C PHE A 14 12.66 -3.78 -16.29
N LEU A 15 13.11 -3.58 -15.03
CA LEU A 15 12.52 -4.22 -13.85
C LEU A 15 11.05 -3.85 -13.66
N GLU A 16 10.70 -2.57 -13.81
CA GLU A 16 9.31 -2.10 -13.78
C GLU A 16 8.45 -2.80 -14.85
N GLY A 17 8.97 -2.91 -16.07
CA GLY A 17 8.30 -3.61 -17.16
C GLY A 17 8.14 -5.11 -16.90
N ILE A 18 9.16 -5.75 -16.32
CA ILE A 18 9.09 -7.16 -15.89
C ILE A 18 8.06 -7.34 -14.78
N ILE A 19 8.13 -6.55 -13.71
CA ILE A 19 7.19 -6.63 -12.58
C ILE A 19 5.76 -6.46 -13.11
N THR A 20 5.50 -5.43 -13.91
CA THR A 20 4.17 -5.17 -14.48
C THR A 20 3.66 -6.34 -15.35
N ARG A 21 4.55 -7.01 -16.10
CA ARG A 21 4.18 -8.18 -16.91
C ARG A 21 4.00 -9.44 -16.08
N LEU A 22 4.89 -9.70 -15.12
CA LEU A 22 4.82 -10.87 -14.25
C LEU A 22 3.52 -10.83 -13.42
N CYS A 23 3.16 -9.66 -12.89
CA CYS A 23 1.93 -9.46 -12.15
C CYS A 23 0.66 -9.73 -12.96
N LYS A 24 0.73 -9.60 -14.28
CA LYS A 24 -0.39 -9.88 -15.17
C LYS A 24 -0.56 -11.39 -15.46
N TYR A 25 0.49 -12.19 -15.34
CA TYR A 25 0.53 -13.58 -15.81
C TYR A 25 0.92 -14.62 -14.76
N LEU A 26 1.51 -14.20 -13.63
CA LEU A 26 1.90 -15.13 -12.57
C LEU A 26 0.88 -15.13 -11.43
N PRO A 27 0.62 -16.30 -10.83
CA PRO A 27 -0.08 -16.38 -9.56
C PRO A 27 0.58 -15.51 -8.48
N ALA A 28 -0.23 -14.95 -7.59
CA ALA A 28 0.24 -14.13 -6.48
C ALA A 28 1.36 -14.80 -5.66
N SER A 29 1.25 -16.13 -5.45
CA SER A 29 2.25 -16.94 -4.76
C SER A 29 3.62 -16.94 -5.43
N ASP A 30 3.67 -16.87 -6.77
CA ASP A 30 4.94 -16.93 -7.50
C ASP A 30 5.63 -15.56 -7.52
N ILE A 31 4.84 -14.49 -7.57
CA ILE A 31 5.35 -13.12 -7.39
C ILE A 31 5.92 -12.96 -5.98
N GLY A 32 5.19 -13.45 -4.96
CA GLY A 32 5.65 -13.48 -3.59
C GLY A 32 7.02 -14.15 -3.46
N ARG A 33 7.19 -15.37 -4.00
CA ARG A 33 8.46 -16.11 -3.97
C ARG A 33 9.61 -15.41 -4.69
N LEU A 34 9.33 -14.66 -5.75
CA LEU A 34 10.33 -13.87 -6.45
C LEU A 34 10.87 -12.75 -5.54
N PHE A 35 10.00 -12.11 -4.79
CA PHE A 35 10.37 -11.06 -3.83
C PHE A 35 10.92 -11.62 -2.51
N GLU A 36 10.49 -12.79 -2.06
CA GLU A 36 11.02 -13.50 -0.89
C GLU A 36 12.53 -13.73 -1.01
N ARG A 37 13.01 -14.13 -2.18
CA ARG A 37 14.45 -14.34 -2.40
C ARG A 37 15.28 -13.07 -2.22
N VAL A 38 14.69 -11.92 -2.35
CA VAL A 38 15.33 -10.62 -2.09
C VAL A 38 15.30 -10.25 -0.60
N GLN A 39 14.41 -10.87 0.18
CA GLN A 39 14.15 -10.54 1.58
C GLN A 39 14.58 -11.61 2.59
N ILE A 40 14.92 -12.83 2.16
CA ILE A 40 15.30 -13.96 3.02
C ILE A 40 16.47 -13.63 3.97
N ASP A 41 17.37 -12.73 3.57
CA ASP A 41 18.50 -12.30 4.41
C ASP A 41 18.09 -11.45 5.61
N PHE A 42 16.81 -11.06 5.71
CA PHE A 42 16.28 -10.15 6.73
C PHE A 42 15.19 -10.76 7.62
N ALA A 43 14.93 -12.07 7.54
CA ALA A 43 14.02 -12.76 8.44
C ALA A 43 14.53 -12.63 9.88
N GLY A 44 13.89 -11.72 10.64
CA GLY A 44 14.35 -11.28 11.93
C GLY A 44 14.43 -12.38 12.99
N GLU A 45 14.70 -12.01 14.23
CA GLU A 45 15.02 -12.85 15.38
C GLU A 45 13.93 -13.89 15.77
N ASP A 46 12.66 -13.71 15.36
CA ASP A 46 11.60 -14.73 15.53
C ASP A 46 11.29 -15.45 14.20
N PRO A 47 11.78 -16.71 14.05
CA PRO A 47 11.55 -17.46 12.83
C PRO A 47 10.07 -17.73 12.53
N ARG A 48 9.18 -17.70 13.52
CA ARG A 48 7.73 -17.92 13.32
C ARG A 48 7.08 -16.70 12.71
N ILE A 49 7.44 -15.49 13.16
CA ILE A 49 7.00 -14.23 12.58
C ILE A 49 7.57 -14.10 11.17
N GLY A 50 8.85 -14.40 10.99
CA GLY A 50 9.51 -14.37 9.68
C GLY A 50 8.83 -15.29 8.67
N ALA A 51 8.56 -16.56 9.01
CA ALA A 51 7.87 -17.51 8.15
C ALA A 51 6.47 -17.03 7.76
N TYR A 52 5.66 -16.60 8.72
CA TYR A 52 4.31 -16.08 8.42
C TYR A 52 4.35 -14.84 7.54
N ALA A 53 5.27 -13.91 7.81
CA ALA A 53 5.45 -12.72 7.01
C ALA A 53 5.82 -13.07 5.56
N LEU A 54 6.77 -13.98 5.37
CA LEU A 54 7.30 -14.32 4.05
C LEU A 54 6.34 -15.21 3.26
N GLU A 55 5.78 -16.23 3.88
CA GLU A 55 4.99 -17.25 3.17
C GLU A 55 3.56 -16.81 2.85
N TYR A 56 2.98 -15.92 3.65
CA TYR A 56 1.59 -15.54 3.50
C TYR A 56 1.39 -14.04 3.32
N ASN A 57 1.84 -13.22 4.26
CA ASN A 57 1.43 -11.83 4.37
C ASN A 57 2.10 -10.92 3.33
N ASN A 58 3.41 -11.04 3.17
CA ASN A 58 4.16 -10.23 2.21
C ASN A 58 3.76 -10.48 0.75
N PRO A 59 3.60 -11.74 0.29
CA PRO A 59 3.07 -12.02 -1.04
C PRO A 59 1.72 -11.37 -1.30
N GLN A 60 0.80 -11.43 -0.34
CA GLN A 60 -0.51 -10.82 -0.45
C GLN A 60 -0.43 -9.29 -0.51
N ALA A 61 0.34 -8.66 0.40
CA ALA A 61 0.54 -7.22 0.42
C ALA A 61 1.16 -6.69 -0.87
N LEU A 62 2.10 -7.45 -1.46
CA LEU A 62 2.70 -7.10 -2.75
C LEU A 62 1.70 -7.20 -3.90
N CYS A 63 0.82 -8.20 -3.90
CA CYS A 63 -0.24 -8.30 -4.91
C CYS A 63 -1.18 -7.08 -4.86
N PHE A 64 -1.58 -6.67 -3.67
CA PHE A 64 -2.41 -5.47 -3.50
C PHE A 64 -1.68 -4.20 -3.94
N LEU A 65 -0.38 -4.10 -3.63
CA LEU A 65 0.42 -2.98 -4.13
C LEU A 65 0.47 -2.97 -5.67
N ILE A 66 0.61 -4.12 -6.29
CA ILE A 66 0.64 -4.24 -7.75
C ILE A 66 -0.66 -3.76 -8.37
N ASP A 67 -1.80 -4.13 -7.80
CA ASP A 67 -3.11 -3.67 -8.23
C ASP A 67 -3.24 -2.14 -8.11
N ALA A 68 -2.70 -1.54 -7.04
CA ALA A 68 -2.74 -0.11 -6.79
C ALA A 68 -1.64 0.70 -7.51
N TYR A 69 -0.52 0.07 -7.86
CA TYR A 69 0.68 0.80 -8.31
C TYR A 69 0.49 1.65 -9.57
N PRO A 70 -0.28 1.23 -10.60
CA PRO A 70 -0.57 2.10 -11.74
C PRO A 70 -1.22 3.43 -11.32
N THR A 71 -2.14 3.38 -10.37
CA THR A 71 -2.81 4.56 -9.80
C THR A 71 -1.85 5.38 -8.95
N LEU A 72 -1.11 4.76 -8.03
CA LEU A 72 -0.10 5.46 -7.23
C LEU A 72 0.91 6.18 -8.12
N ARG A 73 1.40 5.52 -9.17
CA ARG A 73 2.36 6.12 -10.09
C ARG A 73 1.80 7.32 -10.85
N ARG A 74 0.53 7.26 -11.28
CA ARG A 74 -0.15 8.41 -11.88
C ARG A 74 -0.17 9.60 -10.92
N LEU A 75 -0.53 9.36 -9.65
CA LEU A 75 -0.56 10.38 -8.62
C LEU A 75 0.84 10.92 -8.29
N PHE A 76 1.87 10.08 -8.25
CA PHE A 76 3.25 10.54 -8.07
C PHE A 76 3.70 11.50 -9.20
N ASN A 77 3.20 11.32 -10.41
CA ASN A 77 3.52 12.19 -11.54
C ASN A 77 2.87 13.59 -11.43
N GLU A 78 1.93 13.80 -10.53
CA GLU A 78 1.37 15.12 -10.24
C GLU A 78 2.30 15.98 -9.39
N TYR A 79 3.31 15.38 -8.77
CA TYR A 79 4.34 16.08 -7.99
C TYR A 79 5.56 16.39 -8.87
N PRO A 80 6.26 17.50 -8.62
CA PRO A 80 7.52 17.76 -9.28
C PRO A 80 8.49 16.59 -9.14
N ARG A 81 9.12 16.19 -10.23
CA ARG A 81 10.00 15.01 -10.24
C ARG A 81 11.10 15.06 -9.17
N MET A 82 11.61 16.25 -8.87
CA MET A 82 12.70 16.47 -7.91
C MET A 82 12.22 16.75 -6.49
N SER A 83 10.92 16.58 -6.21
CA SER A 83 10.39 16.76 -4.86
C SER A 83 10.58 15.50 -4.00
N ASP A 84 10.68 15.72 -2.69
CA ASP A 84 10.51 14.69 -1.69
C ASP A 84 9.04 14.72 -1.25
N ILE A 85 8.33 13.62 -1.30
CA ILE A 85 6.97 13.49 -0.80
C ILE A 85 6.89 12.47 0.34
N ARG A 86 5.97 12.71 1.24
CA ARG A 86 5.73 11.84 2.39
C ARG A 86 4.55 10.93 2.10
N LEU A 87 4.76 9.64 2.24
CA LEU A 87 3.71 8.63 2.12
C LEU A 87 3.49 7.97 3.47
N ILE A 88 2.23 7.75 3.85
CA ILE A 88 1.88 6.89 4.96
C ILE A 88 1.27 5.59 4.44
N ASP A 89 1.83 4.46 4.88
CA ASP A 89 1.31 3.10 4.66
C ASP A 89 0.51 2.69 5.91
N ILE A 90 -0.80 2.57 5.78
CA ILE A 90 -1.72 2.28 6.88
C ILE A 90 -2.00 0.78 6.93
N GLY A 91 -1.79 0.18 8.10
CA GLY A 91 -1.90 -1.27 8.28
C GLY A 91 -0.90 -2.03 7.40
N PRO A 92 0.40 -1.70 7.47
CA PRO A 92 1.44 -2.19 6.55
C PRO A 92 1.67 -3.70 6.67
N ALA A 93 0.99 -4.36 7.59
CA ALA A 93 1.25 -5.73 7.97
C ALA A 93 2.74 -5.93 8.35
N PHE A 94 3.54 -6.60 7.53
CA PHE A 94 4.98 -6.74 7.72
C PHE A 94 5.82 -5.80 6.84
N GLY A 95 5.19 -4.79 6.24
CA GLY A 95 5.88 -3.67 5.59
C GLY A 95 6.30 -3.89 4.14
N ALA A 96 5.93 -5.00 3.51
CA ALA A 96 6.41 -5.32 2.16
C ALA A 96 6.00 -4.29 1.11
N ALA A 97 4.76 -3.80 1.15
CA ALA A 97 4.26 -2.80 0.20
C ALA A 97 4.98 -1.46 0.35
N GLY A 98 5.00 -0.90 1.57
CA GLY A 98 5.72 0.33 1.88
C GLY A 98 7.23 0.21 1.64
N GLY A 99 7.83 -0.95 1.96
CA GLY A 99 9.23 -1.26 1.73
C GLY A 99 9.60 -1.22 0.25
N LEU A 100 8.79 -1.86 -0.59
CA LEU A 100 9.00 -1.84 -2.04
C LEU A 100 8.84 -0.42 -2.61
N LEU A 101 7.82 0.31 -2.20
CA LEU A 101 7.62 1.71 -2.60
C LEU A 101 8.83 2.58 -2.21
N ALA A 102 9.29 2.49 -0.96
CA ALA A 102 10.44 3.23 -0.48
C ALA A 102 11.72 2.88 -1.26
N GLN A 103 11.92 1.60 -1.57
CA GLN A 103 13.06 1.13 -2.37
C GLN A 103 13.02 1.62 -3.81
N MET A 104 11.88 1.55 -4.47
CA MET A 104 11.69 1.99 -5.86
C MET A 104 11.89 3.49 -6.01
N HIS A 105 11.41 4.26 -5.04
CA HIS A 105 11.45 5.72 -5.01
C HIS A 105 12.48 6.29 -4.03
N ARG A 106 13.58 5.54 -3.76
CA ARG A 106 14.66 6.02 -2.86
C ARG A 106 15.43 7.23 -3.38
N SER A 107 15.22 7.56 -4.65
CA SER A 107 15.84 8.70 -5.34
C SER A 107 14.83 9.26 -6.35
N HIS A 108 15.10 10.43 -6.89
CA HIS A 108 14.26 11.10 -7.90
C HIS A 108 14.30 10.46 -9.29
N PHE A 109 14.72 9.22 -9.37
CA PHE A 109 14.95 8.53 -10.63
C PHE A 109 13.64 8.10 -11.30
N LEU A 110 12.71 7.54 -10.55
CA LEU A 110 11.38 7.12 -11.03
C LEU A 110 10.29 8.18 -10.81
N GLY A 111 10.64 9.37 -10.37
CA GLY A 111 9.73 10.44 -10.00
C GLY A 111 10.12 11.06 -8.67
N PRO A 112 9.18 11.57 -7.89
CA PRO A 112 9.46 12.08 -6.54
C PRO A 112 10.11 11.01 -5.68
N LYS A 113 11.00 11.42 -4.77
CA LYS A 113 11.53 10.55 -3.74
C LYS A 113 10.49 10.36 -2.66
N LEU A 114 10.28 9.11 -2.23
CA LEU A 114 9.36 8.79 -1.15
C LEU A 114 10.08 8.70 0.20
N ARG A 115 9.47 9.32 1.21
CA ARG A 115 9.70 9.06 2.63
C ARG A 115 8.46 8.34 3.16
N VAL A 116 8.63 7.09 3.56
CA VAL A 116 7.51 6.23 3.95
C VAL A 116 7.46 6.10 5.47
N ASP A 117 6.32 6.47 6.04
CA ASP A 117 5.93 6.14 7.40
C ASP A 117 4.95 4.95 7.35
N ALA A 118 5.14 3.93 8.17
CA ALA A 118 4.24 2.79 8.31
C ALA A 118 3.49 2.89 9.65
N LEU A 119 2.16 2.96 9.61
CA LEU A 119 1.31 3.11 10.78
C LEU A 119 0.57 1.82 11.08
N ASP A 120 0.80 1.24 12.24
CA ASP A 120 0.08 0.06 12.73
C ASP A 120 -0.20 0.16 14.23
N ILE A 121 -1.28 -0.50 14.66
CA ILE A 121 -1.64 -0.69 16.06
C ILE A 121 -0.92 -1.89 16.70
N VAL A 122 -0.26 -2.73 15.91
CA VAL A 122 0.44 -3.93 16.34
C VAL A 122 1.92 -3.63 16.51
N ALA A 123 2.36 -3.49 17.77
CA ALA A 123 3.74 -3.10 18.11
C ALA A 123 4.78 -4.14 17.68
N ASP A 124 4.43 -5.43 17.74
CA ASP A 124 5.37 -6.56 17.54
C ASP A 124 5.98 -6.58 16.13
N ARG A 125 5.33 -5.91 15.17
CA ARG A 125 5.80 -5.81 13.78
C ARG A 125 6.94 -4.81 13.60
N LYS A 126 7.15 -3.91 14.57
CA LYS A 126 8.12 -2.81 14.46
C LYS A 126 9.52 -3.31 14.13
N ASN A 127 10.04 -4.21 14.96
CA ASN A 127 11.42 -4.70 14.79
C ASN A 127 11.61 -5.37 13.43
N PHE A 128 10.65 -6.19 12.99
CA PHE A 128 10.71 -6.82 11.68
C PHE A 128 10.73 -5.79 10.55
N ILE A 129 9.83 -4.79 10.60
CA ILE A 129 9.73 -3.77 9.56
C ILE A 129 10.99 -2.92 9.49
N GLU A 130 11.48 -2.42 10.63
CA GLU A 130 12.66 -1.53 10.66
C GLU A 130 13.95 -2.27 10.27
N MET A 131 14.06 -3.57 10.58
CA MET A 131 15.20 -4.40 10.16
C MET A 131 15.12 -4.76 8.67
N SER A 132 13.95 -5.17 8.18
CA SER A 132 13.76 -5.58 6.78
C SER A 132 13.73 -4.40 5.82
N TYR A 133 13.25 -3.25 6.29
CA TYR A 133 13.05 -2.04 5.48
C TYR A 133 13.57 -0.79 6.19
N PRO A 134 14.90 -0.61 6.31
CA PRO A 134 15.49 0.49 7.10
C PRO A 134 15.17 1.89 6.56
N MET A 135 14.49 1.99 5.43
CA MET A 135 14.00 3.24 4.84
C MET A 135 12.60 3.64 5.31
N ILE A 136 11.93 2.78 6.09
CA ILE A 136 10.60 3.04 6.63
C ILE A 136 10.73 3.47 8.08
N SER A 137 9.93 4.47 8.48
CA SER A 137 9.74 4.83 9.89
C SER A 137 8.47 4.18 10.39
N PHE A 138 8.56 3.30 11.39
CA PHE A 138 7.38 2.66 11.96
C PHE A 138 6.75 3.52 13.07
N LEU A 139 5.45 3.71 12.96
CA LEU A 139 4.61 4.44 13.91
C LEU A 139 3.64 3.46 14.58
N HIS A 140 3.93 3.11 15.85
CA HIS A 140 2.98 2.34 16.65
C HIS A 140 1.94 3.30 17.24
N SER A 141 0.80 3.44 16.54
CA SER A 141 -0.27 4.34 16.95
C SER A 141 -1.56 4.04 16.20
N ARG A 142 -2.66 4.60 16.67
CA ARG A 142 -3.89 4.76 15.90
C ARG A 142 -3.85 6.09 15.16
N ILE A 143 -4.63 6.23 14.10
CA ILE A 143 -4.71 7.50 13.38
C ILE A 143 -5.27 8.63 14.26
N GLU A 144 -6.18 8.28 15.17
CA GLU A 144 -6.80 9.20 16.14
C GLU A 144 -5.78 9.84 17.08
N ASP A 145 -4.73 9.09 17.44
CA ASP A 145 -3.71 9.47 18.42
C ASP A 145 -2.54 10.21 17.78
N ILE A 146 -2.49 10.27 16.46
CA ILE A 146 -1.46 11.03 15.74
C ILE A 146 -1.74 12.54 15.86
N SER A 147 -0.69 13.30 16.18
CA SER A 147 -0.78 14.76 16.22
C SER A 147 -1.40 15.31 14.92
N PRO A 148 -2.35 16.25 15.00
CA PRO A 148 -2.95 16.90 13.84
C PRO A 148 -1.93 17.59 12.92
N ASP A 149 -0.79 18.02 13.48
CA ASP A 149 0.28 18.66 12.72
C ASP A 149 1.12 17.69 11.89
N LYS A 150 1.01 16.39 12.17
CA LYS A 150 1.70 15.35 11.40
C LYS A 150 0.87 15.00 10.17
N THR A 151 1.36 15.41 9.01
CA THR A 151 0.66 15.29 7.73
C THR A 151 1.52 14.57 6.70
N TRP A 152 0.88 14.06 5.65
CA TRP A 152 1.51 13.37 4.53
C TRP A 152 0.93 13.85 3.21
N ASP A 153 1.67 13.64 2.13
CA ASP A 153 1.21 13.98 0.79
C ASP A 153 0.26 12.90 0.25
N ILE A 154 0.58 11.62 0.51
CA ILE A 154 -0.20 10.47 0.03
C ILE A 154 -0.37 9.46 1.16
N ALA A 155 -1.57 8.89 1.26
CA ALA A 155 -1.83 7.69 2.04
C ALA A 155 -2.03 6.49 1.10
N TYR A 156 -1.46 5.34 1.50
CA TYR A 156 -1.78 4.03 0.98
C TYR A 156 -2.39 3.20 2.10
N CYS A 157 -3.55 2.61 1.87
CA CYS A 157 -4.27 1.84 2.87
C CYS A 157 -4.92 0.64 2.18
N SER A 158 -4.43 -0.55 2.45
CA SER A 158 -4.85 -1.75 1.76
C SER A 158 -5.38 -2.78 2.73
N ASN A 159 -6.64 -3.18 2.53
CA ASN A 159 -7.32 -4.20 3.33
C ASN A 159 -7.24 -3.93 4.85
N VAL A 160 -7.70 -2.76 5.24
CA VAL A 160 -7.76 -2.28 6.62
C VAL A 160 -9.16 -1.82 7.01
N ILE A 161 -9.84 -1.08 6.13
CA ILE A 161 -11.08 -0.40 6.49
C ILE A 161 -12.24 -1.37 6.77
N GLU A 162 -12.20 -2.56 6.20
CA GLU A 162 -13.17 -3.64 6.46
C GLU A 162 -13.09 -4.20 7.88
N HIS A 163 -11.94 -4.04 8.56
CA HIS A 163 -11.73 -4.48 9.94
C HIS A 163 -12.17 -3.43 10.99
N LEU A 164 -12.56 -2.25 10.56
CA LEU A 164 -12.90 -1.15 11.45
C LEU A 164 -14.38 -1.14 11.80
N ASP A 165 -14.69 -0.80 13.05
CA ASP A 165 -16.09 -0.62 13.48
C ASP A 165 -16.74 0.60 12.82
N ASN A 166 -15.96 1.64 12.54
CA ASN A 166 -16.42 2.87 11.90
C ASN A 166 -15.40 3.36 10.83
N PRO A 167 -15.42 2.77 9.63
CA PRO A 167 -14.52 3.16 8.55
C PRO A 167 -14.69 4.61 8.12
N GLN A 168 -15.89 5.17 8.20
CA GLN A 168 -16.15 6.56 7.79
C GLN A 168 -15.48 7.55 8.74
N ASN A 169 -15.49 7.30 10.05
CA ASN A 169 -14.77 8.14 10.99
C ASN A 169 -13.25 8.06 10.77
N PHE A 170 -12.73 6.86 10.57
CA PHE A 170 -11.33 6.65 10.23
C PHE A 170 -10.93 7.43 8.97
N LEU A 171 -11.72 7.31 7.88
CA LEU A 171 -11.45 8.00 6.63
C LEU A 171 -11.44 9.53 6.79
N ARG A 172 -12.38 10.10 7.58
CA ARG A 172 -12.40 11.52 7.87
C ARG A 172 -11.09 11.97 8.54
N LEU A 173 -10.70 11.28 9.60
CA LEU A 173 -9.47 11.59 10.34
C LEU A 173 -8.21 11.39 9.50
N LEU A 174 -8.19 10.37 8.64
CA LEU A 174 -7.10 10.17 7.71
C LEU A 174 -6.99 11.33 6.72
N LEU A 175 -8.08 11.69 6.05
CA LEU A 175 -8.07 12.74 5.02
C LEU A 175 -7.69 14.12 5.57
N GLU A 176 -8.01 14.43 6.81
CA GLU A 176 -7.57 15.65 7.49
C GLU A 176 -6.04 15.75 7.64
N ARG A 177 -5.31 14.64 7.45
CA ARG A 177 -3.85 14.56 7.53
C ARG A 177 -3.18 14.40 6.17
N ILE A 178 -3.96 14.32 5.09
CA ILE A 178 -3.44 14.11 3.74
C ILE A 178 -3.62 15.38 2.90
N HIS A 179 -2.50 15.87 2.34
CA HIS A 179 -2.52 17.03 1.45
C HIS A 179 -2.98 16.69 0.03
N GLY A 180 -2.55 15.55 -0.49
CA GLY A 180 -2.83 15.11 -1.85
C GLY A 180 -3.94 14.06 -1.91
N TYR A 181 -3.58 12.79 -1.79
CA TYR A 181 -4.49 11.69 -2.06
C TYR A 181 -4.39 10.55 -1.06
N ALA A 182 -5.53 9.93 -0.75
CA ALA A 182 -5.58 8.61 -0.11
C ALA A 182 -5.96 7.56 -1.16
N VAL A 183 -5.13 6.54 -1.32
CA VAL A 183 -5.35 5.38 -2.19
C VAL A 183 -5.71 4.21 -1.30
N LEU A 184 -6.92 3.71 -1.47
CA LEU A 184 -7.50 2.66 -0.64
C LEU A 184 -7.78 1.42 -1.49
N LEU A 185 -7.47 0.24 -0.96
CA LEU A 185 -7.98 -1.03 -1.46
C LEU A 185 -8.77 -1.72 -0.36
N ALA A 186 -9.88 -2.33 -0.73
CA ALA A 186 -10.69 -3.13 0.20
C ALA A 186 -11.48 -4.19 -0.55
N PRO A 187 -11.86 -5.31 0.11
CA PRO A 187 -12.77 -6.30 -0.45
C PRO A 187 -14.09 -5.63 -0.86
N TYR A 188 -14.48 -5.77 -2.14
CA TYR A 188 -15.70 -5.16 -2.64
C TYR A 188 -16.85 -6.13 -2.61
N MET A 189 -17.97 -5.72 -1.97
CA MET A 189 -19.21 -6.49 -1.91
C MET A 189 -19.02 -7.94 -1.44
N GLU A 190 -18.13 -8.13 -0.47
CA GLU A 190 -17.85 -9.45 0.10
C GLU A 190 -19.14 -10.17 0.48
N GLU A 191 -19.24 -11.45 0.14
CA GLU A 191 -20.41 -12.29 0.44
C GLU A 191 -20.52 -12.55 1.95
N LYS A 192 -21.76 -12.75 2.40
CA LYS A 192 -22.01 -13.13 3.79
C LYS A 192 -22.00 -14.67 3.94
N PRO A 193 -21.41 -15.22 5.03
CA PRO A 193 -20.76 -14.49 6.13
C PRO A 193 -19.47 -13.81 5.69
N LEU A 194 -19.19 -12.62 6.22
CA LEU A 194 -17.91 -11.95 6.00
C LEU A 194 -16.76 -12.81 6.53
N SER A 195 -15.55 -12.57 6.05
CA SER A 195 -14.33 -13.17 6.62
C SER A 195 -14.27 -12.90 8.13
N LEU A 196 -13.65 -13.81 8.88
CA LEU A 196 -13.77 -13.89 10.34
C LEU A 196 -13.49 -12.58 11.08
N ASP A 197 -12.59 -11.77 10.55
CA ASP A 197 -12.12 -10.50 11.13
C ASP A 197 -12.68 -9.26 10.42
N HIS A 198 -13.48 -9.43 9.36
CA HIS A 198 -14.14 -8.31 8.68
C HIS A 198 -15.43 -7.93 9.41
N LYS A 199 -15.53 -6.65 9.77
CA LYS A 199 -16.67 -6.10 10.52
C LYS A 199 -17.70 -5.45 9.61
N VAL A 200 -17.26 -4.90 8.49
CA VAL A 200 -18.12 -4.16 7.56
C VAL A 200 -17.95 -4.65 6.13
N ARG A 201 -19.06 -4.64 5.40
CA ARG A 201 -19.07 -4.91 3.97
C ARG A 201 -18.83 -3.61 3.22
N ILE A 202 -17.76 -3.54 2.45
CA ILE A 202 -17.37 -2.36 1.70
C ILE A 202 -18.14 -2.28 0.38
N ASN A 203 -18.73 -1.13 0.12
CA ASN A 203 -19.45 -0.79 -1.12
C ASN A 203 -19.39 0.73 -1.37
N GLU A 204 -20.05 1.21 -2.41
CA GLU A 204 -20.07 2.65 -2.75
C GLU A 204 -20.61 3.53 -1.62
N ALA A 205 -21.63 3.07 -0.89
CA ALA A 205 -22.21 3.82 0.23
C ALA A 205 -21.23 4.04 1.40
N THR A 206 -20.21 3.20 1.52
CA THR A 206 -19.13 3.39 2.51
C THR A 206 -18.41 4.72 2.30
N PHE A 207 -18.36 5.21 1.08
CA PHE A 207 -17.63 6.42 0.67
C PHE A 207 -18.55 7.62 0.38
N GLU A 208 -19.83 7.49 0.66
CA GLU A 208 -20.77 8.60 0.48
C GLU A 208 -20.37 9.81 1.33
N GLY A 209 -20.37 11.00 0.72
CA GLY A 209 -19.95 12.25 1.36
C GLY A 209 -18.42 12.49 1.39
N PHE A 210 -17.62 11.56 0.88
CA PHE A 210 -16.17 11.77 0.73
C PHE A 210 -15.80 12.30 -0.67
N PRO A 211 -14.67 13.04 -0.78
CA PRO A 211 -14.23 13.63 -2.05
C PRO A 211 -13.58 12.56 -2.95
N ILE A 212 -14.38 11.72 -3.58
CA ILE A 212 -13.95 10.64 -4.46
C ILE A 212 -13.40 11.21 -5.76
N ILE A 213 -12.17 10.81 -6.13
CA ILE A 213 -11.54 11.11 -7.42
C ILE A 213 -11.76 9.96 -8.41
N SER A 214 -11.60 8.70 -7.94
CA SER A 214 -11.92 7.52 -8.72
C SER A 214 -12.36 6.37 -7.82
N PHE A 215 -13.20 5.51 -8.38
CA PHE A 215 -13.67 4.27 -7.77
C PHE A 215 -13.64 3.19 -8.86
N GLU A 216 -12.75 2.23 -8.71
CA GLU A 216 -12.54 1.16 -9.69
C GLU A 216 -12.77 -0.19 -9.01
N LYS A 217 -13.34 -1.14 -9.75
CA LYS A 217 -13.53 -2.52 -9.29
C LYS A 217 -12.50 -3.39 -10.00
N LEU A 218 -11.69 -4.07 -9.23
CA LEU A 218 -10.60 -4.89 -9.72
C LEU A 218 -10.83 -6.35 -9.34
N THR A 219 -10.48 -7.26 -10.24
CA THR A 219 -10.31 -8.67 -9.89
C THR A 219 -8.87 -8.86 -9.42
N THR A 220 -8.69 -9.31 -8.18
CA THR A 220 -7.37 -9.53 -7.62
C THR A 220 -6.99 -11.01 -7.64
N PRO A 221 -5.75 -11.36 -8.02
CA PRO A 221 -5.22 -12.71 -7.86
C PRO A 221 -4.82 -13.03 -6.42
N ALA A 222 -4.83 -12.05 -5.51
CA ALA A 222 -4.43 -12.23 -4.11
C ALA A 222 -5.36 -13.16 -3.33
N TRP A 223 -6.60 -13.34 -3.82
CA TRP A 223 -7.57 -14.23 -3.19
C TRP A 223 -8.01 -15.36 -4.13
N PRO A 224 -8.21 -16.56 -3.60
CA PRO A 224 -8.82 -17.62 -4.38
C PRO A 224 -10.26 -17.22 -4.77
N PRO A 225 -10.76 -17.73 -5.91
CA PRO A 225 -12.17 -17.58 -6.27
C PRO A 225 -13.09 -18.09 -5.15
N THR A 226 -14.35 -17.65 -5.18
CA THR A 226 -15.42 -18.21 -4.36
C THR A 226 -15.66 -19.69 -4.71
N ALA A 227 -16.41 -20.40 -3.87
CA ALA A 227 -16.65 -21.84 -4.07
C ALA A 227 -17.34 -22.18 -5.40
N ASP A 228 -18.09 -21.25 -5.96
CA ASP A 228 -18.73 -21.33 -7.29
C ASP A 228 -17.83 -20.85 -8.44
N GLY A 229 -16.55 -20.55 -8.16
CA GLY A 229 -15.57 -20.16 -9.16
C GLY A 229 -15.60 -18.68 -9.54
N VAL A 230 -16.38 -17.85 -8.85
CA VAL A 230 -16.43 -16.40 -9.10
C VAL A 230 -15.20 -15.72 -8.54
N ALA A 231 -14.53 -14.93 -9.35
CA ALA A 231 -13.37 -14.15 -8.92
C ALA A 231 -13.79 -13.07 -7.92
N ARG A 232 -13.09 -12.99 -6.79
CA ARG A 232 -13.32 -11.97 -5.77
C ARG A 232 -12.87 -10.60 -6.27
N GLN A 233 -13.65 -9.59 -5.93
CA GLN A 233 -13.38 -8.21 -6.34
C GLN A 233 -12.79 -7.38 -5.20
N GLN A 234 -11.92 -6.45 -5.56
CA GLN A 234 -11.50 -5.33 -4.73
C GLN A 234 -12.03 -4.02 -5.29
N ALA A 235 -12.33 -3.10 -4.41
CA ALA A 235 -12.47 -1.71 -4.76
C ALA A 235 -11.10 -1.02 -4.60
N LEU A 236 -10.67 -0.31 -5.66
CA LEU A 236 -9.57 0.64 -5.62
C LEU A 236 -10.16 2.04 -5.66
N ILE A 237 -9.98 2.78 -4.55
CA ILE A 237 -10.60 4.08 -4.35
C ILE A 237 -9.50 5.13 -4.18
N VAL A 238 -9.65 6.25 -4.86
CA VAL A 238 -8.82 7.43 -4.64
C VAL A 238 -9.70 8.54 -4.07
N LEU A 239 -9.31 9.03 -2.89
CA LEU A 239 -9.95 10.18 -2.24
C LEU A 239 -8.99 11.37 -2.24
N ARG A 240 -9.54 12.59 -2.34
CA ARG A 240 -8.76 13.81 -2.15
C ARG A 240 -8.54 14.06 -0.67
N GLY A 241 -7.32 14.35 -0.28
CA GLY A 241 -6.99 14.80 1.07
C GLY A 241 -7.56 16.19 1.37
N THR A 242 -7.81 16.44 2.65
CA THR A 242 -8.41 17.69 3.13
C THR A 242 -7.52 18.46 4.09
N ALA A 243 -6.28 17.99 4.32
CA ALA A 243 -5.31 18.70 5.14
C ALA A 243 -5.07 20.11 4.59
N ARG A 244 -5.11 21.10 5.48
CA ARG A 244 -4.82 22.49 5.10
C ARG A 244 -3.33 22.63 4.80
N SER A 245 -2.99 23.30 3.70
CA SER A 245 -1.62 23.73 3.46
C SER A 245 -1.19 24.65 4.60
N LYS A 246 -0.03 24.37 5.20
CA LYS A 246 0.56 25.36 6.12
C LYS A 246 0.94 26.57 5.26
N VAL A 247 0.22 27.66 5.47
CA VAL A 247 0.53 28.97 4.88
C VAL A 247 1.81 29.51 5.49
#